data_87460295337a3736af6da059ee011d2d
#
_entry.id   87460295337a3736af6da059ee011d2d
#
_cell.length_a   1.000
_cell.length_b   1.000
_cell.length_c   1.000
_cell.angle_alpha   90.00
_cell.angle_beta   90.00
_cell.angle_gamma   90.00
#
_symmetry.space_group_name_H-M   'P 1'
#
loop_
_entity.id
_entity.type
_entity.pdbx_description
1 polymer ?
#
loop_
_entity_poly.entity_id
_entity_poly.type
_entity_poly.pdbx_seq_one_letter_code
_entity_poly.pdbx_strand_id
1 'polypeptide(L)'
;MGTRLSEQYARLLTGLALAGCAALFFMMLVICVDVLLRNVRIVPGMLGVPWANEVTEYARYFITMLTAPWLLHRGMHIRVDVLLRAIPARLGWYCEWFADMIAFVCCVAIAFYGVKAVLSSLAIGSTVVKVLSVPEWWLLAPLPATFALLAIEVLFRMQRLYAADRAPRTDAVSAG
;
A
#
# COMPACT_ATOMS: atom_id res chain seq x y z
N MET A 1 -7.04 -3.56 27.76
CA MET A 1 -8.02 -3.55 26.63
C MET A 1 -7.32 -3.25 25.29
N GLY A 2 -6.16 -2.59 25.28
CA GLY A 2 -5.40 -2.28 24.04
C GLY A 2 -4.74 -3.44 23.32
N THR A 3 -4.39 -4.52 24.01
CA THR A 3 -3.66 -5.65 23.40
C THR A 3 -4.50 -6.45 22.40
N ARG A 4 -5.76 -6.71 22.68
CA ARG A 4 -6.65 -7.46 21.79
C ARG A 4 -6.98 -6.71 20.50
N LEU A 5 -7.19 -5.39 20.58
CA LEU A 5 -7.42 -4.54 19.41
C LEU A 5 -6.17 -4.47 18.52
N SER A 6 -4.98 -4.34 19.13
CA SER A 6 -3.72 -4.34 18.40
C SER A 6 -3.44 -5.68 17.71
N GLU A 7 -3.78 -6.81 18.34
CA GLU A 7 -3.63 -8.14 17.74
C GLU A 7 -4.60 -8.37 16.58
N GLN A 8 -5.86 -7.94 16.71
CA GLN A 8 -6.84 -8.05 15.63
C GLN A 8 -6.45 -7.19 14.43
N TYR A 9 -5.96 -5.98 14.68
CA TYR A 9 -5.44 -5.10 13.65
C TYR A 9 -4.23 -5.71 12.93
N ALA A 10 -3.27 -6.25 13.66
CA ALA A 10 -2.11 -6.93 13.08
C ALA A 10 -2.50 -8.16 12.22
N ARG A 11 -3.50 -8.94 12.67
CA ARG A 11 -4.04 -10.07 11.87
C ARG A 11 -4.72 -9.59 10.59
N LEU A 12 -5.48 -8.50 10.65
CA LEU A 12 -6.11 -7.89 9.48
C LEU A 12 -5.05 -7.44 8.47
N LEU A 13 -4.02 -6.73 8.91
CA LEU A 13 -2.92 -6.30 8.05
C LEU A 13 -2.17 -7.48 7.42
N THR A 14 -1.94 -8.55 8.19
CA THR A 14 -1.30 -9.76 7.68
C THR A 14 -2.20 -10.47 6.65
N GLY A 15 -3.51 -10.51 6.87
CA GLY A 15 -4.47 -11.04 5.91
C GLY A 15 -4.48 -10.26 4.59
N LEU A 16 -4.45 -8.92 4.66
CA LEU A 16 -4.33 -8.05 3.48
C LEU A 16 -3.03 -8.28 2.72
N ALA A 17 -1.91 -8.45 3.44
CA ALA A 17 -0.62 -8.75 2.83
C ALA A 17 -0.62 -10.11 2.13
N LEU A 18 -1.21 -11.15 2.74
CA LEU A 18 -1.35 -12.47 2.12
C LEU A 18 -2.22 -12.42 0.87
N ALA A 19 -3.33 -11.67 0.89
CA ALA A 19 -4.15 -11.43 -0.29
C ALA A 19 -3.36 -10.72 -1.39
N GLY A 20 -2.54 -9.73 -1.04
CA GLY A 20 -1.61 -9.05 -1.95
C GLY A 20 -0.59 -10.02 -2.58
N CYS A 21 0.01 -10.91 -1.79
CA CYS A 21 0.93 -11.95 -2.29
C CYS A 21 0.23 -12.92 -3.25
N ALA A 22 -0.97 -13.37 -2.93
CA ALA A 22 -1.76 -14.25 -3.80
C ALA A 22 -2.11 -13.55 -5.13
N ALA A 23 -2.51 -12.27 -5.07
CA ALA A 23 -2.78 -11.47 -6.25
C ALA A 23 -1.52 -11.26 -7.12
N LEU A 24 -0.36 -11.07 -6.48
CA LEU A 24 0.93 -10.96 -7.18
C LEU A 24 1.28 -12.26 -7.91
N PHE A 25 1.08 -13.41 -7.26
CA PHE A 25 1.30 -14.72 -7.87
C PHE A 25 0.37 -14.93 -9.07
N PHE A 26 -0.92 -14.58 -8.93
CA PHE A 26 -1.89 -14.64 -10.03
C PHE A 26 -1.49 -13.72 -11.19
N MET A 27 -1.08 -12.49 -10.89
CA MET A 27 -0.59 -11.54 -11.89
C MET A 27 0.61 -12.11 -12.65
N MET A 28 1.55 -12.74 -11.95
CA MET A 28 2.70 -13.40 -12.59
C MET A 28 2.26 -14.50 -13.57
N LEU A 29 1.28 -15.33 -13.19
CA LEU A 29 0.74 -16.36 -14.07
C LEU A 29 0.10 -15.77 -15.33
N VAL A 30 -0.69 -14.69 -15.18
CA VAL A 30 -1.33 -14.00 -16.32
C VAL A 30 -0.28 -13.47 -17.30
N ILE A 31 0.79 -12.84 -16.79
CA ILE A 31 1.89 -12.34 -17.62
C ILE A 31 2.60 -13.49 -18.33
N CYS A 32 2.90 -14.59 -17.63
CA CYS A 32 3.55 -15.75 -18.23
C CYS A 32 2.71 -16.35 -19.36
N VAL A 33 1.41 -16.49 -19.16
CA VAL A 33 0.49 -16.99 -20.19
C VAL A 33 0.43 -16.04 -21.39
N ASP A 34 0.32 -14.73 -21.18
CA ASP A 34 0.29 -13.74 -22.25
C ASP A 34 1.58 -13.78 -23.09
N VAL A 35 2.75 -13.82 -22.42
CA VAL A 35 4.06 -13.89 -23.08
C VAL A 35 4.21 -15.20 -23.86
N LEU A 36 3.78 -16.34 -23.30
CA LEU A 36 3.82 -17.63 -24.01
C LEU A 36 2.94 -17.61 -25.25
N LEU A 37 1.71 -17.09 -25.17
CA LEU A 37 0.80 -16.99 -26.31
C LEU A 37 1.36 -16.10 -27.43
N ARG A 38 2.04 -15.02 -27.06
CA ARG A 38 2.69 -14.12 -28.05
C ARG A 38 3.90 -14.76 -28.72
N ASN A 39 4.69 -15.54 -27.98
CA ASN A 39 5.98 -16.05 -28.46
C ASN A 39 5.84 -17.38 -29.20
N VAL A 40 4.97 -18.26 -28.74
CA VAL A 40 4.90 -19.66 -29.25
C VAL A 40 3.91 -19.84 -30.42
N ARG A 41 3.16 -18.79 -30.82
CA ARG A 41 2.15 -18.85 -31.89
C ARG A 41 1.35 -20.15 -31.93
N ILE A 42 0.88 -20.59 -30.75
CA ILE A 42 0.12 -21.84 -30.57
C ILE A 42 -1.18 -21.80 -31.39
N VAL A 43 -1.76 -20.60 -31.54
CA VAL A 43 -2.98 -20.38 -32.31
C VAL A 43 -2.69 -19.39 -33.44
N PRO A 44 -2.87 -19.75 -34.70
CA PRO A 44 -2.69 -18.85 -35.83
C PRO A 44 -3.63 -17.64 -35.72
N GLY A 45 -3.08 -16.42 -35.67
CA GLY A 45 -3.85 -15.18 -35.58
C GLY A 45 -4.06 -14.61 -34.16
N MET A 46 -3.64 -15.30 -33.12
CA MET A 46 -3.73 -14.80 -31.73
C MET A 46 -2.42 -14.09 -31.34
N LEU A 47 -2.46 -12.76 -31.20
CA LEU A 47 -1.33 -11.90 -30.86
C LEU A 47 -1.20 -11.67 -29.33
N GLY A 48 -1.63 -12.63 -28.48
CA GLY A 48 -1.68 -12.51 -27.05
C GLY A 48 -3.09 -12.20 -26.52
N VAL A 49 -3.18 -11.88 -25.23
CA VAL A 49 -4.45 -11.58 -24.56
C VAL A 49 -4.63 -10.05 -24.48
N PRO A 50 -5.58 -9.43 -25.21
CA PRO A 50 -5.70 -7.97 -25.29
C PRO A 50 -5.93 -7.29 -23.92
N TRP A 51 -6.62 -7.95 -23.00
CA TRP A 51 -6.94 -7.43 -21.66
C TRP A 51 -5.83 -7.71 -20.61
N ALA A 52 -4.81 -8.52 -20.93
CA ALA A 52 -3.77 -8.90 -19.96
C ALA A 52 -3.02 -7.68 -19.40
N ASN A 53 -2.69 -6.72 -20.25
CA ASN A 53 -2.00 -5.49 -19.82
C ASN A 53 -2.83 -4.66 -18.83
N GLU A 54 -4.13 -4.55 -19.08
CA GLU A 54 -5.03 -3.79 -18.22
C GLU A 54 -5.23 -4.47 -16.86
N VAL A 55 -5.43 -5.80 -16.90
CA VAL A 55 -5.55 -6.58 -15.65
C VAL A 55 -4.27 -6.49 -14.81
N THR A 56 -3.10 -6.53 -15.44
CA THR A 56 -1.83 -6.39 -14.71
C THR A 56 -1.61 -4.98 -14.19
N GLU A 57 -2.07 -3.94 -14.88
CA GLU A 57 -2.04 -2.55 -14.41
C GLU A 57 -2.90 -2.40 -13.15
N TYR A 58 -4.14 -2.87 -13.19
CA TYR A 58 -5.07 -2.82 -12.06
C TYR A 58 -4.59 -3.70 -10.90
N ALA A 59 -4.14 -4.92 -11.17
CA ALA A 59 -3.62 -5.82 -10.15
C ALA A 59 -2.44 -5.20 -9.39
N ARG A 60 -1.50 -4.57 -10.08
CA ARG A 60 -0.36 -3.87 -9.47
C ARG A 60 -0.81 -2.76 -8.54
N TYR A 61 -1.79 -1.97 -8.96
CA TYR A 61 -2.38 -0.92 -8.13
C TYR A 61 -3.02 -1.49 -6.85
N PHE A 62 -3.88 -2.50 -6.98
CA PHE A 62 -4.53 -3.14 -5.85
C PHE A 62 -3.53 -3.81 -4.89
N ILE A 63 -2.54 -4.53 -5.42
CA ILE A 63 -1.49 -5.16 -4.61
C ILE A 63 -0.75 -4.11 -3.78
N THR A 64 -0.35 -3.00 -4.41
CA THR A 64 0.35 -1.91 -3.71
C THR A 64 -0.52 -1.33 -2.59
N MET A 65 -1.80 -1.07 -2.86
CA MET A 65 -2.74 -0.54 -1.86
C MET A 65 -2.97 -1.51 -0.71
N LEU A 66 -3.09 -2.82 -0.96
CA LEU A 66 -3.29 -3.83 0.08
C LEU A 66 -2.06 -4.02 0.97
N THR A 67 -0.86 -3.96 0.39
CA THR A 67 0.38 -4.28 1.11
C THR A 67 0.98 -3.08 1.85
N ALA A 68 0.69 -1.85 1.42
CA ALA A 68 1.28 -0.63 1.99
C ALA A 68 1.09 -0.49 3.52
N PRO A 69 -0.11 -0.72 4.12
CA PRO A 69 -0.27 -0.61 5.55
C PRO A 69 0.51 -1.67 6.34
N TRP A 70 0.63 -2.88 5.80
CA TRP A 70 1.41 -3.94 6.42
C TRP A 70 2.92 -3.64 6.39
N LEU A 71 3.42 -3.10 5.27
CA LEU A 71 4.82 -2.66 5.17
C LEU A 71 5.14 -1.57 6.22
N LEU A 72 4.23 -0.61 6.39
CA LEU A 72 4.40 0.42 7.39
C LEU A 72 4.40 -0.16 8.82
N HIS A 73 3.49 -1.10 9.10
CA HIS A 73 3.40 -1.78 10.40
C HIS A 73 4.69 -2.55 10.74
N ARG A 74 5.30 -3.20 9.74
CA ARG A 74 6.56 -3.93 9.89
C ARG A 74 7.79 -3.01 9.98
N GLY A 75 7.63 -1.70 9.85
CA GLY A 75 8.75 -0.76 9.85
C GLY A 75 9.66 -0.85 8.63
N MET A 76 9.23 -1.57 7.58
CA MET A 76 10.01 -1.78 6.34
C MET A 76 9.95 -0.59 5.38
N HIS A 77 9.44 0.57 5.81
CA HIS A 77 9.62 1.79 5.03
C HIS A 77 11.09 2.18 4.99
N ILE A 78 11.54 2.54 3.80
CA ILE A 78 12.91 2.99 3.55
C ILE A 78 13.20 4.14 4.52
N ARG A 79 14.00 3.86 5.54
CA ARG A 79 14.55 4.86 6.44
C ARG A 79 15.99 5.08 6.06
N VAL A 80 16.41 6.30 6.09
CA VAL A 80 17.82 6.62 5.95
C VAL A 80 18.47 6.41 7.33
N ASP A 81 18.48 5.15 7.80
CA ASP A 81 19.05 4.76 9.11
C ASP A 81 20.50 5.23 9.26
N VAL A 82 21.23 5.27 8.14
CA VAL A 82 22.61 5.78 8.10
C VAL A 82 22.66 7.26 8.50
N LEU A 83 21.68 8.06 8.05
CA LEU A 83 21.62 9.47 8.40
C LEU A 83 21.19 9.65 9.87
N LEU A 84 20.23 8.86 10.35
CA LEU A 84 19.76 8.92 11.74
C LEU A 84 20.84 8.49 12.74
N ARG A 85 21.73 7.57 12.36
CA ARG A 85 22.90 7.18 13.20
C ARG A 85 23.98 8.24 13.27
N ALA A 86 24.08 9.14 12.29
CA ALA A 86 25.05 10.24 12.26
C ALA A 86 24.60 11.46 13.09
N ILE A 87 23.33 11.51 13.50
CA ILE A 87 22.71 12.63 14.21
C ILE A 87 22.57 12.28 15.70
N PRO A 88 22.76 13.25 16.63
CA PRO A 88 22.55 13.01 18.06
C PRO A 88 21.11 12.54 18.33
N ALA A 89 20.93 11.57 19.24
CA ALA A 89 19.68 10.87 19.49
C ALA A 89 18.47 11.80 19.71
N ARG A 90 18.67 12.95 20.37
CA ARG A 90 17.62 13.95 20.58
C ARG A 90 17.10 14.57 19.28
N LEU A 91 18.01 14.91 18.37
CA LEU A 91 17.67 15.50 17.09
C LEU A 91 17.00 14.45 16.17
N GLY A 92 17.50 13.21 16.20
CA GLY A 92 16.89 12.08 15.49
C GLY A 92 15.43 11.85 15.91
N TRP A 93 15.14 11.94 17.21
CA TRP A 93 13.78 11.82 17.73
C TRP A 93 12.85 12.93 17.21
N TYR A 94 13.32 14.19 17.20
CA TYR A 94 12.52 15.30 16.63
C TYR A 94 12.28 15.14 15.13
N CYS A 95 13.27 14.68 14.38
CA CYS A 95 13.12 14.45 12.95
C CYS A 95 12.12 13.31 12.68
N GLU A 96 12.17 12.21 13.42
CA GLU A 96 11.18 11.12 13.29
C GLU A 96 9.77 11.60 13.63
N TRP A 97 9.62 12.36 14.71
CA TRP A 97 8.32 12.88 15.12
C TRP A 97 7.74 13.83 14.08
N PHE A 98 8.57 14.72 13.53
CA PHE A 98 8.16 15.66 12.48
C PHE A 98 7.78 14.93 11.18
N ALA A 99 8.55 13.93 10.79
CA ALA A 99 8.26 13.09 9.62
C ALA A 99 6.94 12.32 9.78
N ASP A 100 6.69 11.73 10.95
CA ASP A 100 5.44 11.03 11.26
C ASP A 100 4.25 12.01 11.25
N MET A 101 4.42 13.24 11.73
CA MET A 101 3.39 14.29 11.70
C MET A 101 3.01 14.66 10.25
N ILE A 102 4.02 14.91 9.41
CA ILE A 102 3.79 15.20 7.98
C ILE A 102 3.08 14.02 7.31
N ALA A 103 3.57 12.80 7.55
CA ALA A 103 2.97 11.59 6.99
C ALA A 103 1.50 11.45 7.41
N PHE A 104 1.18 11.72 8.67
CA PHE A 104 -0.20 11.70 9.16
C PHE A 104 -1.09 12.70 8.45
N VAL A 105 -0.65 13.96 8.35
CA VAL A 105 -1.40 15.02 7.67
C VAL A 105 -1.65 14.67 6.20
N CYS A 106 -0.62 14.18 5.51
CA CYS A 106 -0.74 13.74 4.12
C CYS A 106 -1.73 12.56 3.98
N CYS A 107 -1.66 11.55 4.85
CA CYS A 107 -2.57 10.42 4.81
C CYS A 107 -4.03 10.84 5.03
N VAL A 108 -4.29 11.72 5.99
CA VAL A 108 -5.64 12.24 6.26
C VAL A 108 -6.15 13.07 5.08
N ALA A 109 -5.31 13.94 4.51
CA ALA A 109 -5.68 14.74 3.35
C ALA A 109 -6.03 13.85 2.15
N ILE A 110 -5.19 12.86 1.83
CA ILE A 110 -5.44 11.94 0.71
C ILE A 110 -6.68 11.08 0.97
N ALA A 111 -6.90 10.61 2.18
CA ALA A 111 -8.11 9.87 2.53
C ALA A 111 -9.37 10.72 2.32
N PHE A 112 -9.35 11.98 2.78
CA PHE A 112 -10.48 12.90 2.64
C PHE A 112 -10.79 13.24 1.18
N TYR A 113 -9.78 13.62 0.40
CA TYR A 113 -9.95 13.89 -1.03
C TYR A 113 -10.28 12.63 -1.82
N GLY A 114 -9.74 11.48 -1.42
CA GLY A 114 -10.08 10.18 -2.00
C GLY A 114 -11.56 9.83 -1.84
N VAL A 115 -12.14 10.05 -0.65
CA VAL A 115 -13.59 9.87 -0.45
C VAL A 115 -14.39 10.81 -1.36
N LYS A 116 -14.00 12.09 -1.45
CA LYS A 116 -14.66 13.05 -2.36
C LYS A 116 -14.59 12.59 -3.82
N ALA A 117 -13.43 12.09 -4.27
CA ALA A 117 -13.24 11.59 -5.63
C ALA A 117 -14.14 10.38 -5.91
N VAL A 118 -14.24 9.43 -4.98
CA VAL A 118 -15.15 8.28 -5.11
C VAL A 118 -16.61 8.73 -5.22
N LEU A 119 -17.04 9.65 -4.36
CA LEU A 119 -18.41 10.15 -4.37
C LEU A 119 -18.72 10.92 -5.66
N SER A 120 -17.81 11.73 -6.16
CA SER A 120 -17.98 12.44 -7.43
C SER A 120 -18.02 11.50 -8.63
N SER A 121 -17.15 10.48 -8.66
CA SER A 121 -17.17 9.45 -9.70
C SER A 121 -18.48 8.64 -9.71
N LEU A 122 -19.02 8.31 -8.52
CA LEU A 122 -20.34 7.67 -8.39
C LEU A 122 -21.47 8.57 -8.89
N ALA A 123 -21.42 9.88 -8.58
CA ALA A 123 -22.46 10.83 -8.98
C ALA A 123 -22.48 11.09 -10.49
N ILE A 124 -21.31 11.11 -11.12
CA ILE A 124 -21.16 11.35 -12.57
C ILE A 124 -21.36 10.06 -13.37
N GLY A 125 -21.15 8.89 -12.75
CA GLY A 125 -21.21 7.59 -13.42
C GLY A 125 -20.06 7.40 -14.40
N SER A 126 -18.88 7.99 -14.11
CA SER A 126 -17.70 7.91 -14.99
C SER A 126 -17.19 6.48 -15.11
N THR A 127 -16.86 6.10 -16.34
CA THR A 127 -16.27 4.78 -16.67
C THR A 127 -14.94 4.98 -17.38
N VAL A 128 -13.94 4.20 -16.99
CA VAL A 128 -12.67 4.14 -17.73
C VAL A 128 -12.87 3.22 -18.93
N VAL A 129 -12.91 3.84 -20.12
CA VAL A 129 -13.10 3.12 -21.37
C VAL A 129 -11.73 2.73 -21.91
N LYS A 130 -11.35 1.47 -21.68
CA LYS A 130 -10.21 0.79 -22.31
C LYS A 130 -10.75 -0.46 -23.01
N VAL A 131 -9.98 -1.55 -23.09
CA VAL A 131 -10.49 -2.86 -23.56
C VAL A 131 -11.52 -3.41 -22.56
N LEU A 132 -11.27 -3.21 -21.25
CA LEU A 132 -12.23 -3.48 -20.18
C LEU A 132 -12.87 -2.16 -19.74
N SER A 133 -14.17 -2.01 -19.89
CA SER A 133 -14.90 -0.88 -19.34
C SER A 133 -15.16 -1.11 -17.86
N VAL A 134 -14.35 -0.49 -17.02
CA VAL A 134 -14.46 -0.60 -15.54
C VAL A 134 -14.99 0.72 -14.98
N PRO A 135 -15.98 0.70 -14.06
CA PRO A 135 -16.41 1.91 -13.36
C PRO A 135 -15.24 2.55 -12.60
N GLU A 136 -15.02 3.85 -12.78
CA GLU A 136 -13.89 4.57 -12.20
C GLU A 136 -13.87 4.52 -10.68
N TRP A 137 -15.04 4.54 -10.03
CA TRP A 137 -15.14 4.47 -8.58
C TRP A 137 -14.54 3.18 -7.99
N TRP A 138 -14.52 2.07 -8.74
CA TRP A 138 -13.89 0.81 -8.33
C TRP A 138 -12.38 0.95 -8.17
N LEU A 139 -11.77 1.74 -9.04
CA LEU A 139 -10.32 2.02 -8.99
C LEU A 139 -10.00 3.02 -7.88
N LEU A 140 -10.91 3.96 -7.59
CA LEU A 140 -10.69 4.97 -6.56
C LEU A 140 -11.00 4.46 -5.14
N ALA A 141 -11.89 3.47 -4.98
CA ALA A 141 -12.34 2.99 -3.68
C ALA A 141 -11.24 2.47 -2.74
N PRO A 142 -10.20 1.74 -3.19
CA PRO A 142 -9.11 1.28 -2.32
C PRO A 142 -8.29 2.41 -1.73
N LEU A 143 -8.17 3.54 -2.43
CA LEU A 143 -7.32 4.65 -2.04
C LEU A 143 -7.70 5.25 -0.66
N PRO A 144 -8.93 5.72 -0.41
CA PRO A 144 -9.27 6.26 0.91
C PRO A 144 -9.19 5.20 2.01
N ALA A 145 -9.53 3.94 1.72
CA ALA A 145 -9.45 2.85 2.70
C ALA A 145 -8.00 2.59 3.12
N THR A 146 -7.09 2.49 2.16
CA THR A 146 -5.67 2.27 2.43
C THR A 146 -5.05 3.43 3.21
N PHE A 147 -5.33 4.68 2.79
CA PHE A 147 -4.76 5.85 3.48
C PHE A 147 -5.37 6.08 4.86
N ALA A 148 -6.61 5.67 5.11
CA ALA A 148 -7.18 5.62 6.46
C ALA A 148 -6.44 4.61 7.35
N LEU A 149 -6.16 3.40 6.84
CA LEU A 149 -5.38 2.41 7.57
C LEU A 149 -3.93 2.89 7.83
N LEU A 150 -3.32 3.55 6.85
CA LEU A 150 -1.99 4.15 7.02
C LEU A 150 -2.00 5.25 8.08
N ALA A 151 -3.02 6.12 8.11
CA ALA A 151 -3.15 7.16 9.13
C ALA A 151 -3.26 6.56 10.54
N ILE A 152 -4.02 5.48 10.70
CA ILE A 152 -4.14 4.75 11.97
C ILE A 152 -2.77 4.17 12.38
N GLU A 153 -2.04 3.56 11.45
CA GLU A 153 -0.72 2.99 11.75
C GLU A 153 0.31 4.07 12.13
N VAL A 154 0.27 5.22 11.45
CA VAL A 154 1.13 6.38 11.80
C VAL A 154 0.82 6.86 13.22
N LEU A 155 -0.45 6.90 13.63
CA LEU A 155 -0.82 7.24 15.02
C LEU A 155 -0.25 6.24 16.04
N PHE A 156 -0.39 4.94 15.79
CA PHE A 156 0.20 3.92 16.66
C PHE A 156 1.73 4.04 16.71
N ARG A 157 2.33 4.42 15.59
CA ARG A 157 3.75 4.64 15.48
C ARG A 157 4.19 5.87 16.29
N MET A 158 3.48 6.98 16.21
CA MET A 158 3.75 8.18 17.02
C MET A 158 3.59 7.88 18.51
N GLN A 159 2.57 7.12 18.93
CA GLN A 159 2.39 6.71 20.31
C GLN A 159 3.57 5.86 20.83
N ARG A 160 4.03 4.92 20.01
CA ARG A 160 5.22 4.10 20.34
C ARG A 160 6.50 4.94 20.45
N LEU A 161 6.66 5.95 19.60
CA LEU A 161 7.79 6.87 19.66
C LEU A 161 7.75 7.76 20.90
N TYR A 162 6.58 8.18 21.33
CA TYR A 162 6.40 8.97 22.54
C TYR A 162 6.65 8.16 23.81
N ALA A 163 6.29 6.87 23.81
CA ALA A 163 6.49 5.95 24.93
C ALA A 163 7.95 5.44 25.05
N ALA A 164 8.71 5.48 23.96
CA ALA A 164 10.12 5.10 23.97
C ALA A 164 10.96 6.31 24.45
N ASP A 165 11.59 6.23 25.62
CA ASP A 165 12.40 7.25 26.31
C ASP A 165 13.31 8.12 25.40
N ARG A 166 12.73 8.91 24.49
CA ARG A 166 13.40 9.83 23.53
C ARG A 166 14.57 9.21 22.76
N ALA A 167 14.58 7.89 22.59
CA ALA A 167 15.54 7.19 21.77
C ALA A 167 14.97 6.97 20.35
N PRO A 168 15.73 7.19 19.28
CA PRO A 168 15.31 6.82 17.93
C PRO A 168 15.05 5.31 17.87
N ARG A 169 14.02 4.89 17.14
CA ARG A 169 13.65 3.47 17.02
C ARG A 169 14.75 2.70 16.33
N THR A 170 15.24 1.68 17.00
CA THR A 170 16.04 0.62 16.38
C THR A 170 15.08 -0.48 15.95
N ASP A 171 14.41 -0.33 14.82
CA ASP A 171 13.66 -1.45 14.24
C ASP A 171 14.69 -2.46 13.73
N ALA A 172 14.63 -3.66 14.31
CA ALA A 172 15.54 -4.76 13.99
C ALA A 172 15.23 -5.30 12.57
N VAL A 173 15.66 -4.59 11.55
CA VAL A 173 15.85 -5.12 10.20
C VAL A 173 17.35 -5.34 9.98
N SER A 174 17.98 -6.05 10.90
CA SER A 174 19.36 -6.49 10.74
C SER A 174 19.55 -7.89 11.30
N ALA A 175 18.70 -8.81 10.88
CA ALA A 175 18.93 -10.24 11.09
C ALA A 175 18.47 -10.97 9.84
N GLY A 176 19.33 -11.01 8.85
CA GLY A 176 19.26 -11.83 7.65
C GLY A 176 20.57 -11.80 6.95
#